data_f206ffa391c0767827929c5fabecdb47
#
_entry.id   f206ffa391c0767827929c5fabecdb47
#
_cell.length_a   1.000
_cell.length_b   1.000
_cell.length_c   1.000
_cell.angle_alpha   90.00
_cell.angle_beta   90.00
_cell.angle_gamma   90.00
#
_symmetry.space_group_name_H-M   'P 1'
#
loop_
_entity.id
_entity.type
_entity.pdbx_description
1 polymer ?
#
loop_
_entity_poly.entity_id
_entity_poly.type
_entity_poly.pdbx_seq_one_letter_code
_entity_poly.pdbx_strand_id
1 'polypeptide(L)'
;MGILNVTPDSFADGGRYNSFNKAVHHAREMISEGVDIIDIGGESTRPGAERVSEDEELDRVIPVIEELADEGVRISIDTMRASTARAAIGAGAHIINDVSGGLADPKMLTTAAELNSPYIAMHWRGQSKDMNSLAIYNDVVLDVISHLKERISAALEAGIKHENLIIDPGIGFAKDAHHNWEIIDHIEEFVALGFPVLIGASRKRFLGGDTPDGREAASVALTKRLSTTGIWGVRVHSVKPHKDVFAK
;
A
#
# COMPACT_ATOMS: atom_id res chain seq x y z
N MET A 1 -5.53 2.28 7.16
CA MET A 1 -5.80 1.82 5.78
C MET A 1 -5.93 0.30 5.79
N GLY A 2 -7.08 -0.23 5.40
CA GLY A 2 -7.37 -1.68 5.35
C GLY A 2 -7.03 -2.26 3.97
N ILE A 3 -6.40 -3.42 3.93
CA ILE A 3 -5.99 -4.09 2.69
C ILE A 3 -7.14 -4.95 2.16
N LEU A 4 -7.59 -4.70 0.94
CA LEU A 4 -8.57 -5.52 0.23
C LEU A 4 -7.95 -6.10 -1.05
N ASN A 5 -7.43 -7.32 -0.98
CA ASN A 5 -6.90 -8.01 -2.15
C ASN A 5 -8.02 -8.71 -2.92
N VAL A 6 -8.26 -8.32 -4.17
CA VAL A 6 -9.22 -8.95 -5.07
C VAL A 6 -8.49 -9.91 -6.01
N THR A 7 -7.81 -10.90 -5.42
CA THR A 7 -7.07 -11.92 -6.17
C THR A 7 -7.73 -13.29 -6.03
N PRO A 8 -7.61 -14.21 -7.02
CA PRO A 8 -8.23 -15.55 -6.97
C PRO A 8 -7.85 -16.32 -5.69
N ASP A 9 -6.59 -16.22 -5.25
CA ASP A 9 -6.09 -16.89 -4.05
C ASP A 9 -6.69 -16.35 -2.76
N SER A 10 -7.14 -15.09 -2.77
CA SER A 10 -7.76 -14.47 -1.59
C SER A 10 -9.18 -15.00 -1.36
N PHE A 11 -9.81 -15.61 -2.40
CA PHE A 11 -11.21 -16.03 -2.39
C PHE A 11 -11.43 -17.39 -3.07
N ALA A 12 -10.54 -18.35 -2.88
CA ALA A 12 -10.27 -19.56 -3.67
C ALA A 12 -11.42 -20.53 -4.01
N ASP A 13 -12.66 -20.31 -3.56
CA ASP A 13 -13.73 -21.31 -3.69
C ASP A 13 -14.95 -20.84 -4.48
N GLY A 14 -14.84 -20.35 -5.74
CA GLY A 14 -16.08 -20.17 -6.48
C GLY A 14 -16.19 -19.14 -7.61
N GLY A 15 -15.14 -18.87 -8.36
CA GLY A 15 -15.21 -18.04 -9.58
C GLY A 15 -15.36 -16.53 -9.34
N ARG A 16 -15.40 -15.74 -10.44
CA ARG A 16 -15.41 -14.25 -10.41
C ARG A 16 -16.55 -13.65 -9.57
N TYR A 17 -17.76 -14.18 -9.67
CA TYR A 17 -18.93 -13.66 -8.95
C TYR A 17 -18.81 -13.86 -7.43
N ASN A 18 -18.26 -14.99 -7.00
CA ASN A 18 -18.05 -15.26 -5.59
C ASN A 18 -16.90 -14.42 -4.99
N SER A 19 -15.84 -14.14 -5.76
CA SER A 19 -14.75 -13.27 -5.33
C SER A 19 -15.21 -11.82 -5.15
N PHE A 20 -16.03 -11.30 -6.05
CA PHE A 20 -16.65 -9.97 -5.93
C PHE A 20 -17.48 -9.85 -4.64
N ASN A 21 -18.45 -10.76 -4.43
CA ASN A 21 -19.30 -10.70 -3.24
C ASN A 21 -18.51 -10.79 -1.93
N LYS A 22 -17.49 -11.66 -1.88
CA LYS A 22 -16.61 -11.79 -0.72
C LYS A 22 -15.77 -10.53 -0.49
N ALA A 23 -15.26 -9.90 -1.56
CA ALA A 23 -14.53 -8.65 -1.47
C ALA A 23 -15.40 -7.52 -0.91
N VAL A 24 -16.60 -7.32 -1.45
CA VAL A 24 -17.57 -6.34 -0.98
C VAL A 24 -17.99 -6.60 0.46
N HIS A 25 -18.25 -7.87 0.81
CA HIS A 25 -18.60 -8.23 2.19
C HIS A 25 -17.46 -7.87 3.16
N HIS A 26 -16.23 -8.26 2.85
CA HIS A 26 -15.07 -7.93 3.67
C HIS A 26 -14.80 -6.43 3.75
N ALA A 27 -15.01 -5.67 2.67
CA ALA A 27 -14.93 -4.22 2.72
C ALA A 27 -15.94 -3.61 3.70
N ARG A 28 -17.20 -4.10 3.69
CA ARG A 28 -18.24 -3.67 4.62
C ARG A 28 -17.94 -4.06 6.08
N GLU A 29 -17.30 -5.20 6.31
CA GLU A 29 -16.77 -5.54 7.65
C GLU A 29 -15.74 -4.52 8.10
N MET A 30 -14.74 -4.19 7.25
CA MET A 30 -13.73 -3.16 7.55
C MET A 30 -14.37 -1.79 7.81
N ILE A 31 -15.42 -1.40 7.08
CA ILE A 31 -16.16 -0.16 7.31
C ILE A 31 -16.81 -0.19 8.70
N SER A 32 -17.46 -1.29 9.07
CA SER A 32 -18.07 -1.47 10.39
C SER A 32 -17.06 -1.44 11.54
N GLU A 33 -15.81 -1.81 11.28
CA GLU A 33 -14.67 -1.75 12.20
C GLU A 33 -14.02 -0.35 12.26
N GLY A 34 -14.51 0.61 11.46
CA GLY A 34 -14.07 2.00 11.46
C GLY A 34 -12.80 2.26 10.65
N VAL A 35 -12.60 1.55 9.54
CA VAL A 35 -11.50 1.82 8.61
C VAL A 35 -11.60 3.25 8.04
N ASP A 36 -10.46 3.93 7.90
CA ASP A 36 -10.45 5.28 7.31
C ASP A 36 -10.31 5.23 5.78
N ILE A 37 -9.57 4.24 5.27
CA ILE A 37 -9.29 4.04 3.84
C ILE A 37 -9.29 2.53 3.56
N ILE A 38 -9.96 2.10 2.48
CA ILE A 38 -9.84 0.74 1.94
C ILE A 38 -8.92 0.78 0.73
N ASP A 39 -7.86 -0.03 0.76
CA ASP A 39 -6.87 -0.12 -0.32
C ASP A 39 -7.11 -1.36 -1.16
N ILE A 40 -7.63 -1.16 -2.37
CA ILE A 40 -8.10 -2.23 -3.26
C ILE A 40 -7.00 -2.58 -4.26
N GLY A 41 -6.58 -3.85 -4.28
CA GLY A 41 -5.56 -4.34 -5.20
C GLY A 41 -6.00 -5.58 -5.97
N GLY A 42 -5.81 -5.57 -7.29
CA GLY A 42 -6.12 -6.69 -8.19
C GLY A 42 -4.93 -7.60 -8.52
N GLU A 43 -3.72 -7.17 -8.16
CA GLU A 43 -2.46 -7.88 -8.41
C GLU A 43 -1.75 -8.17 -7.09
N SER A 44 -1.16 -9.37 -6.96
CA SER A 44 -0.39 -9.72 -5.77
C SER A 44 1.02 -9.13 -5.84
N THR A 45 1.40 -8.38 -4.82
CA THR A 45 2.77 -7.86 -4.66
C THR A 45 3.65 -8.73 -3.76
N ARG A 46 3.19 -9.96 -3.41
CA ARG A 46 3.96 -10.91 -2.61
C ARG A 46 5.22 -11.39 -3.36
N PRO A 47 6.32 -11.73 -2.64
CA PRO A 47 7.50 -12.30 -3.26
C PRO A 47 7.17 -13.49 -4.15
N GLY A 48 7.64 -13.47 -5.42
CA GLY A 48 7.41 -14.54 -6.38
C GLY A 48 6.06 -14.50 -7.10
N ALA A 49 5.20 -13.54 -6.83
CA ALA A 49 3.94 -13.39 -7.57
C ALA A 49 4.19 -12.97 -9.02
N GLU A 50 3.45 -13.59 -9.93
CA GLU A 50 3.41 -13.19 -11.34
C GLU A 50 2.43 -12.03 -11.52
N ARG A 51 2.74 -11.17 -12.49
CA ARG A 51 1.85 -10.06 -12.84
C ARG A 51 0.66 -10.59 -13.65
N VAL A 52 -0.51 -10.03 -13.39
CA VAL A 52 -1.70 -10.26 -14.20
C VAL A 52 -1.76 -9.30 -15.39
N SER A 53 -2.59 -9.60 -16.40
CA SER A 53 -2.84 -8.65 -17.48
C SER A 53 -3.57 -7.40 -16.97
N GLU A 54 -3.50 -6.31 -17.73
CA GLU A 54 -4.22 -5.08 -17.42
C GLU A 54 -5.74 -5.30 -17.37
N ASP A 55 -6.27 -6.00 -18.37
CA ASP A 55 -7.70 -6.30 -18.45
C ASP A 55 -8.16 -7.12 -17.24
N GLU A 56 -7.36 -8.07 -16.79
CA GLU A 56 -7.67 -8.87 -15.61
C GLU A 56 -7.61 -8.06 -14.33
N GLU A 57 -6.66 -7.13 -14.18
CA GLU A 57 -6.60 -6.23 -13.05
C GLU A 57 -7.84 -5.32 -13.01
N LEU A 58 -8.21 -4.71 -14.13
CA LEU A 58 -9.41 -3.88 -14.27
C LEU A 58 -10.69 -4.65 -13.94
N ASP A 59 -10.86 -5.83 -14.51
CA ASP A 59 -12.01 -6.71 -14.27
C ASP A 59 -12.20 -7.08 -12.80
N ARG A 60 -11.09 -7.09 -12.02
CA ARG A 60 -11.12 -7.41 -10.59
C ARG A 60 -11.49 -6.20 -9.75
N VAL A 61 -10.86 -5.04 -10.02
CA VAL A 61 -10.93 -3.90 -9.09
C VAL A 61 -12.06 -2.94 -9.38
N ILE A 62 -12.38 -2.68 -10.66
CA ILE A 62 -13.36 -1.66 -11.03
C ILE A 62 -14.75 -1.94 -10.47
N PRO A 63 -15.32 -3.15 -10.63
CA PRO A 63 -16.65 -3.43 -10.08
C PRO A 63 -16.73 -3.29 -8.55
N VAL A 64 -15.64 -3.62 -7.83
CA VAL A 64 -15.58 -3.48 -6.37
C VAL A 64 -15.51 -2.01 -5.96
N ILE A 65 -14.76 -1.19 -6.70
CA ILE A 65 -14.68 0.27 -6.45
C ILE A 65 -16.04 0.92 -6.68
N GLU A 66 -16.71 0.62 -7.81
CA GLU A 66 -18.03 1.16 -8.13
C GLU A 66 -19.08 0.80 -7.07
N GLU A 67 -19.08 -0.45 -6.59
CA GLU A 67 -20.01 -0.91 -5.53
C GLU A 67 -19.78 -0.20 -4.20
N LEU A 68 -18.53 0.17 -3.88
CA LEU A 68 -18.16 0.79 -2.61
C LEU A 68 -18.11 2.32 -2.66
N ALA A 69 -18.24 2.95 -3.83
CA ALA A 69 -18.04 4.39 -4.03
C ALA A 69 -18.98 5.25 -3.16
N ASP A 70 -20.19 4.77 -2.91
CA ASP A 70 -21.22 5.50 -2.15
C ASP A 70 -21.29 5.10 -0.65
N GLU A 71 -20.41 4.21 -0.18
CA GLU A 71 -20.39 3.72 1.22
C GLU A 71 -19.79 4.73 2.22
N GLY A 72 -19.35 5.92 1.75
CA GLY A 72 -18.83 6.99 2.59
C GLY A 72 -17.42 6.75 3.15
N VAL A 73 -16.72 5.70 2.70
CA VAL A 73 -15.32 5.40 3.01
C VAL A 73 -14.40 5.91 1.90
N ARG A 74 -13.18 6.31 2.24
CA ARG A 74 -12.18 6.64 1.22
C ARG A 74 -11.62 5.35 0.59
N ILE A 75 -11.48 5.34 -0.72
CA ILE A 75 -10.97 4.20 -1.48
C ILE A 75 -9.61 4.57 -2.08
N SER A 76 -8.65 3.68 -1.91
CA SER A 76 -7.34 3.70 -2.57
C SER A 76 -7.27 2.56 -3.57
N ILE A 77 -6.61 2.78 -4.71
CA ILE A 77 -6.25 1.74 -5.69
C ILE A 77 -4.77 1.39 -5.57
N ASP A 78 -4.47 0.12 -5.22
CA ASP A 78 -3.11 -0.43 -5.21
C ASP A 78 -2.78 -0.95 -6.61
N THR A 79 -2.06 -0.16 -7.39
CA THR A 79 -1.69 -0.48 -8.77
C THR A 79 -0.39 0.19 -9.20
N MET A 80 0.34 -0.48 -10.08
CA MET A 80 1.53 0.05 -10.76
C MET A 80 1.25 0.47 -12.22
N ARG A 81 -0.04 0.49 -12.65
CA ARG A 81 -0.43 0.86 -14.01
C ARG A 81 -1.21 2.18 -14.03
N ALA A 82 -0.75 3.12 -14.84
CA ALA A 82 -1.39 4.42 -15.00
C ALA A 82 -2.83 4.32 -15.54
N SER A 83 -3.08 3.38 -16.45
CA SER A 83 -4.40 3.11 -17.00
C SER A 83 -5.38 2.59 -15.95
N THR A 84 -4.96 1.64 -15.12
CA THR A 84 -5.77 1.13 -14.01
C THR A 84 -6.04 2.23 -12.98
N ALA A 85 -5.03 3.04 -12.63
CA ALA A 85 -5.20 4.19 -11.74
C ALA A 85 -6.24 5.17 -12.27
N ARG A 86 -6.19 5.51 -13.56
CA ARG A 86 -7.15 6.41 -14.21
C ARG A 86 -8.57 5.83 -14.18
N ALA A 87 -8.74 4.57 -14.53
CA ALA A 87 -10.02 3.90 -14.51
C ALA A 87 -10.61 3.84 -13.09
N ALA A 88 -9.77 3.48 -12.11
CA ALA A 88 -10.18 3.38 -10.70
C ALA A 88 -10.64 4.74 -10.12
N ILE A 89 -9.91 5.83 -10.40
CA ILE A 89 -10.34 7.18 -9.99
C ILE A 89 -11.66 7.56 -10.69
N GLY A 90 -11.81 7.22 -11.97
CA GLY A 90 -13.09 7.42 -12.70
C GLY A 90 -14.26 6.62 -12.12
N ALA A 91 -13.99 5.47 -11.52
CA ALA A 91 -14.97 4.59 -10.86
C ALA A 91 -15.30 4.99 -9.40
N GLY A 92 -14.60 5.99 -8.84
CA GLY A 92 -14.87 6.49 -7.49
C GLY A 92 -13.74 6.26 -6.46
N ALA A 93 -12.56 5.76 -6.87
CA ALA A 93 -11.40 5.77 -5.99
C ALA A 93 -10.90 7.21 -5.77
N HIS A 94 -10.24 7.42 -4.64
CA HIS A 94 -9.78 8.74 -4.18
C HIS A 94 -8.26 8.89 -4.15
N ILE A 95 -7.52 7.78 -4.01
CA ILE A 95 -6.09 7.75 -3.74
C ILE A 95 -5.45 6.73 -4.69
N ILE A 96 -4.27 7.04 -5.21
CA ILE A 96 -3.44 6.09 -5.97
C ILE A 96 -2.31 5.62 -5.05
N ASN A 97 -2.24 4.31 -4.79
CA ASN A 97 -1.15 3.67 -4.05
C ASN A 97 -0.28 2.89 -5.03
N ASP A 98 0.89 3.44 -5.34
CA ASP A 98 1.83 2.83 -6.29
C ASP A 98 3.09 2.33 -5.58
N VAL A 99 3.16 1.01 -5.39
CA VAL A 99 4.32 0.36 -4.76
C VAL A 99 5.62 0.53 -5.54
N SER A 100 5.58 0.99 -6.79
CA SER A 100 6.76 1.27 -7.60
C SER A 100 7.25 2.72 -7.50
N GLY A 101 6.46 3.64 -6.92
CA GLY A 101 6.80 5.06 -6.88
C GLY A 101 6.97 5.69 -8.27
N GLY A 102 6.20 5.22 -9.26
CA GLY A 102 6.24 5.68 -10.66
C GLY A 102 7.32 5.02 -11.52
N LEU A 103 8.03 4.00 -11.01
CA LEU A 103 9.11 3.35 -11.76
C LEU A 103 8.63 2.24 -12.69
N ALA A 104 7.48 1.62 -12.41
CA ALA A 104 6.96 0.52 -13.21
C ALA A 104 6.21 0.98 -14.46
N ASP A 105 5.59 2.16 -14.44
CA ASP A 105 4.89 2.77 -15.58
C ASP A 105 5.32 4.24 -15.71
N PRO A 106 5.98 4.63 -16.82
CA PRO A 106 6.46 5.99 -17.03
C PRO A 106 5.34 7.04 -17.12
N LYS A 107 4.07 6.62 -17.30
CA LYS A 107 2.91 7.51 -17.34
C LYS A 107 2.29 7.74 -15.96
N MET A 108 2.66 6.97 -14.93
CA MET A 108 1.98 6.98 -13.64
C MET A 108 2.00 8.37 -12.99
N LEU A 109 3.15 8.99 -12.85
CA LEU A 109 3.27 10.28 -12.18
C LEU A 109 2.48 11.39 -12.90
N THR A 110 2.58 11.44 -14.23
CA THR A 110 1.79 12.41 -15.04
C THR A 110 0.30 12.15 -14.90
N THR A 111 -0.12 10.87 -14.90
CA THR A 111 -1.53 10.50 -14.70
C THR A 111 -2.03 10.92 -13.32
N ALA A 112 -1.28 10.68 -12.26
CA ALA A 112 -1.66 11.11 -10.91
C ALA A 112 -1.78 12.65 -10.80
N ALA A 113 -0.86 13.38 -11.44
CA ALA A 113 -0.90 14.84 -11.50
C ALA A 113 -2.15 15.37 -12.26
N GLU A 114 -2.45 14.82 -13.44
CA GLU A 114 -3.64 15.16 -14.23
C GLU A 114 -4.95 14.92 -13.49
N LEU A 115 -5.02 13.80 -12.74
CA LEU A 115 -6.18 13.45 -11.93
C LEU A 115 -6.28 14.30 -10.65
N ASN A 116 -5.22 15.02 -10.30
CA ASN A 116 -5.10 15.78 -9.05
C ASN A 116 -5.45 14.92 -7.80
N SER A 117 -5.10 13.64 -7.84
CA SER A 117 -5.37 12.67 -6.78
C SER A 117 -4.21 12.57 -5.80
N PRO A 118 -4.47 12.34 -4.50
CA PRO A 118 -3.43 11.90 -3.59
C PRO A 118 -2.71 10.66 -4.12
N TYR A 119 -1.39 10.67 -4.01
CA TYR A 119 -0.50 9.64 -4.55
C TYR A 119 0.46 9.15 -3.48
N ILE A 120 0.52 7.84 -3.28
CA ILE A 120 1.45 7.18 -2.37
C ILE A 120 2.60 6.62 -3.18
N ALA A 121 3.78 7.19 -2.97
CA ALA A 121 5.03 6.74 -3.59
C ALA A 121 5.81 5.85 -2.62
N MET A 122 5.89 4.55 -2.92
CA MET A 122 6.67 3.63 -2.10
C MET A 122 8.11 3.47 -2.64
N HIS A 123 9.06 3.27 -1.71
CA HIS A 123 10.41 2.83 -2.06
C HIS A 123 10.40 1.43 -2.66
N TRP A 124 10.86 1.32 -3.90
CA TRP A 124 10.88 0.10 -4.68
C TRP A 124 12.23 -0.12 -5.38
N ARG A 125 12.70 -1.38 -5.45
CA ARG A 125 13.95 -1.74 -6.10
C ARG A 125 13.80 -2.76 -7.24
N GLY A 126 12.59 -3.23 -7.50
CA GLY A 126 12.33 -4.19 -8.56
C GLY A 126 11.07 -5.00 -8.36
N GLN A 127 10.73 -5.80 -9.35
CA GLN A 127 9.55 -6.66 -9.36
C GLN A 127 9.59 -7.69 -8.22
N SER A 128 8.41 -8.13 -7.79
CA SER A 128 8.23 -9.13 -6.70
C SER A 128 9.06 -10.39 -6.89
N LYS A 129 9.34 -10.76 -8.16
CA LYS A 129 10.15 -11.90 -8.56
C LYS A 129 11.62 -11.77 -8.13
N ASP A 130 12.19 -10.57 -8.24
CA ASP A 130 13.64 -10.35 -8.08
C ASP A 130 13.98 -9.58 -6.79
N MET A 131 12.99 -9.05 -6.08
CA MET A 131 13.21 -8.09 -5.00
C MET A 131 14.07 -8.61 -3.84
N ASN A 132 14.05 -9.91 -3.55
CA ASN A 132 14.85 -10.48 -2.46
C ASN A 132 16.36 -10.44 -2.75
N SER A 133 16.77 -10.58 -4.02
CA SER A 133 18.17 -10.48 -4.43
C SER A 133 18.70 -9.03 -4.43
N LEU A 134 17.80 -8.06 -4.35
CA LEU A 134 18.09 -6.63 -4.35
C LEU A 134 18.20 -6.02 -2.93
N ALA A 135 18.08 -6.84 -1.89
CA ALA A 135 18.19 -6.42 -0.48
C ALA A 135 19.66 -6.19 -0.07
N ILE A 136 20.37 -5.36 -0.82
CA ILE A 136 21.79 -5.01 -0.59
C ILE A 136 21.85 -3.49 -0.36
N TYR A 137 22.29 -3.09 0.84
CA TYR A 137 22.42 -1.70 1.26
C TYR A 137 23.76 -1.47 1.93
N ASN A 138 24.34 -0.29 1.79
CA ASN A 138 25.45 0.15 2.61
C ASN A 138 24.94 0.70 3.95
N ASP A 139 23.92 1.54 3.86
CA ASP A 139 23.12 2.08 4.96
C ASP A 139 21.67 2.13 4.48
N VAL A 140 20.83 1.24 5.02
CA VAL A 140 19.47 1.10 4.52
C VAL A 140 18.62 2.35 4.73
N VAL A 141 18.83 3.09 5.81
CA VAL A 141 18.08 4.31 6.13
C VAL A 141 18.44 5.40 5.15
N LEU A 142 19.74 5.69 4.99
CA LEU A 142 20.21 6.72 4.08
C LEU A 142 19.91 6.39 2.62
N ASP A 143 20.11 5.14 2.20
CA ASP A 143 19.85 4.70 0.82
C ASP A 143 18.36 4.81 0.49
N VAL A 144 17.45 4.39 1.39
CA VAL A 144 16.00 4.48 1.18
C VAL A 144 15.54 5.94 1.17
N ILE A 145 16.06 6.78 2.07
CA ILE A 145 15.78 8.22 2.09
C ILE A 145 16.23 8.87 0.77
N SER A 146 17.43 8.53 0.29
CA SER A 146 17.94 9.06 -1.00
C SER A 146 17.02 8.70 -2.16
N HIS A 147 16.61 7.43 -2.27
CA HIS A 147 15.70 6.99 -3.33
C HIS A 147 14.31 7.62 -3.20
N LEU A 148 13.78 7.79 -1.98
CA LEU A 148 12.51 8.48 -1.78
C LEU A 148 12.61 9.95 -2.19
N LYS A 149 13.70 10.65 -1.89
CA LYS A 149 13.92 12.03 -2.37
C LYS A 149 13.90 12.13 -3.89
N GLU A 150 14.48 11.16 -4.61
CA GLU A 150 14.39 11.09 -6.07
C GLU A 150 12.93 10.89 -6.54
N ARG A 151 12.15 10.04 -5.87
CA ARG A 151 10.74 9.85 -6.21
C ARG A 151 9.88 11.07 -5.91
N ILE A 152 10.14 11.73 -4.77
CA ILE A 152 9.53 13.01 -4.41
C ILE A 152 9.80 14.06 -5.48
N SER A 153 11.07 14.25 -5.88
CA SER A 153 11.42 15.19 -6.93
C SER A 153 10.69 14.90 -8.24
N ALA A 154 10.74 13.63 -8.69
CA ALA A 154 10.07 13.20 -9.91
C ALA A 154 8.54 13.40 -9.86
N ALA A 155 7.90 13.15 -8.71
CA ALA A 155 6.47 13.34 -8.52
C ALA A 155 6.09 14.84 -8.59
N LEU A 156 6.85 15.70 -7.90
CA LEU A 156 6.64 17.15 -7.93
C LEU A 156 6.91 17.75 -9.33
N GLU A 157 7.95 17.31 -10.00
CA GLU A 157 8.28 17.71 -11.38
C GLU A 157 7.20 17.29 -12.38
N ALA A 158 6.54 16.13 -12.16
CA ALA A 158 5.41 15.69 -12.97
C ALA A 158 4.11 16.48 -12.69
N GLY A 159 4.10 17.34 -11.66
CA GLY A 159 2.98 18.21 -11.32
C GLY A 159 2.09 17.69 -10.19
N ILE A 160 2.47 16.60 -9.49
CA ILE A 160 1.77 16.18 -8.26
C ILE A 160 2.01 17.25 -7.20
N LYS A 161 0.93 17.74 -6.57
CA LYS A 161 1.03 18.77 -5.55
C LYS A 161 1.64 18.20 -4.27
N HIS A 162 2.38 19.03 -3.53
CA HIS A 162 3.03 18.65 -2.27
C HIS A 162 2.02 18.03 -1.28
N GLU A 163 0.86 18.64 -1.13
CA GLU A 163 -0.22 18.19 -0.24
C GLU A 163 -0.87 16.86 -0.67
N ASN A 164 -0.67 16.45 -1.91
CA ASN A 164 -1.19 15.19 -2.45
C ASN A 164 -0.14 14.05 -2.44
N LEU A 165 1.10 14.32 -2.04
CA LEU A 165 2.14 13.31 -2.04
C LEU A 165 2.31 12.69 -0.65
N ILE A 166 2.22 11.37 -0.60
CA ILE A 166 2.44 10.52 0.57
C ILE A 166 3.61 9.59 0.25
N ILE A 167 4.47 9.30 1.21
CA ILE A 167 5.61 8.42 1.00
C ILE A 167 5.50 7.14 1.86
N ASP A 168 6.07 6.04 1.36
CA ASP A 168 6.17 4.77 2.09
C ASP A 168 7.61 4.23 1.96
N PRO A 169 8.34 3.98 3.05
CA PRO A 169 9.71 3.41 3.00
C PRO A 169 9.77 1.96 2.47
N GLY A 170 8.64 1.32 2.20
CA GLY A 170 8.58 -0.01 1.59
C GLY A 170 9.06 -1.12 2.51
N ILE A 171 8.56 -1.18 3.75
CA ILE A 171 8.86 -2.25 4.70
C ILE A 171 8.57 -3.62 4.06
N GLY A 172 9.56 -4.52 4.05
CA GLY A 172 9.45 -5.87 3.49
C GLY A 172 9.56 -5.96 1.96
N PHE A 173 9.88 -4.86 1.28
CA PHE A 173 10.18 -4.83 -0.15
C PHE A 173 11.68 -4.65 -0.37
N ALA A 174 12.34 -5.63 -0.98
CA ALA A 174 13.80 -5.67 -1.16
C ALA A 174 14.59 -5.39 0.13
N LYS A 175 14.12 -5.91 1.26
CA LYS A 175 14.68 -5.71 2.60
C LYS A 175 14.58 -6.99 3.42
N ASP A 176 15.66 -7.36 4.10
CA ASP A 176 15.66 -8.44 5.09
C ASP A 176 15.09 -7.97 6.45
N ALA A 177 15.12 -8.84 7.46
CA ALA A 177 14.56 -8.52 8.77
C ALA A 177 15.33 -7.38 9.46
N HIS A 178 16.66 -7.35 9.35
CA HIS A 178 17.51 -6.32 9.95
C HIS A 178 17.21 -4.96 9.32
N HIS A 179 17.21 -4.88 8.00
CA HIS A 179 16.89 -3.66 7.26
C HIS A 179 15.51 -3.09 7.64
N ASN A 180 14.50 -3.95 7.81
CA ASN A 180 13.17 -3.51 8.20
C ASN A 180 13.14 -2.90 9.61
N TRP A 181 13.82 -3.52 10.57
CA TRP A 181 13.89 -2.99 11.93
C TRP A 181 14.69 -1.69 11.99
N GLU A 182 15.77 -1.59 11.24
CA GLU A 182 16.58 -0.38 11.18
C GLU A 182 15.78 0.83 10.65
N ILE A 183 14.98 0.64 9.59
CA ILE A 183 14.06 1.68 9.10
C ILE A 183 13.01 2.05 10.17
N ILE A 184 12.44 1.06 10.87
CA ILE A 184 11.45 1.30 11.92
C ILE A 184 12.06 2.06 13.10
N ASP A 185 13.30 1.73 13.47
CA ASP A 185 14.02 2.39 14.56
C ASP A 185 14.38 3.85 14.23
N HIS A 186 14.49 4.20 12.95
CA HIS A 186 14.79 5.54 12.44
C HIS A 186 13.61 6.18 11.69
N ILE A 187 12.37 5.78 12.00
CA ILE A 187 11.19 6.25 11.25
C ILE A 187 11.01 7.77 11.30
N GLU A 188 11.47 8.42 12.35
CA GLU A 188 11.41 9.88 12.52
C GLU A 188 12.22 10.62 11.45
N GLU A 189 13.27 10.01 10.89
CA GLU A 189 14.04 10.59 9.77
C GLU A 189 13.20 10.63 8.48
N PHE A 190 12.33 9.66 8.27
CA PHE A 190 11.38 9.65 7.15
C PHE A 190 10.27 10.69 7.36
N VAL A 191 9.75 10.83 8.56
CA VAL A 191 8.77 11.86 8.92
C VAL A 191 9.38 13.27 8.74
N ALA A 192 10.66 13.44 9.05
CA ALA A 192 11.39 14.69 8.88
C ALA A 192 11.55 15.13 7.41
N LEU A 193 11.23 14.26 6.43
CA LEU A 193 11.18 14.65 5.01
C LEU A 193 10.04 15.62 4.69
N GLY A 194 9.09 15.82 5.62
CA GLY A 194 8.00 16.79 5.49
C GLY A 194 6.80 16.30 4.68
N PHE A 195 6.72 15.01 4.40
CA PHE A 195 5.57 14.36 3.73
C PHE A 195 4.86 13.39 4.68
N PRO A 196 3.54 13.16 4.51
CA PRO A 196 2.85 12.10 5.22
C PRO A 196 3.50 10.73 4.95
N VAL A 197 3.74 9.93 6.01
CA VAL A 197 4.41 8.63 5.92
C VAL A 197 3.42 7.50 6.18
N LEU A 198 3.28 6.58 5.22
CA LEU A 198 2.52 5.34 5.35
C LEU A 198 3.46 4.18 5.68
N ILE A 199 3.05 3.28 6.59
CA ILE A 199 3.82 2.07 6.94
C ILE A 199 2.99 0.82 6.71
N GLY A 200 3.44 -0.02 5.78
CA GLY A 200 2.85 -1.32 5.46
C GLY A 200 3.63 -2.50 6.08
N ALA A 201 3.55 -2.72 7.39
CA ALA A 201 4.30 -3.77 8.08
C ALA A 201 3.45 -4.99 8.49
N SER A 202 2.11 -4.92 8.35
CA SER A 202 1.17 -5.93 8.83
C SER A 202 1.47 -7.33 8.31
N ARG A 203 1.57 -8.28 9.25
CA ARG A 203 1.78 -9.73 9.03
C ARG A 203 3.05 -10.10 8.26
N LYS A 204 4.00 -9.17 8.10
CA LYS A 204 5.27 -9.42 7.39
C LYS A 204 6.21 -10.31 8.21
N ARG A 205 7.02 -11.13 7.51
CA ARG A 205 7.85 -12.19 8.12
C ARG A 205 8.86 -11.70 9.15
N PHE A 206 9.37 -10.49 9.00
CA PHE A 206 10.34 -9.91 9.93
C PHE A 206 9.79 -9.70 11.35
N LEU A 207 8.45 -9.68 11.51
CA LEU A 207 7.79 -9.62 12.83
C LEU A 207 7.85 -10.92 13.62
N GLY A 208 8.43 -12.00 13.05
CA GLY A 208 8.48 -13.32 13.66
C GLY A 208 7.19 -14.12 13.47
N GLY A 209 7.11 -15.29 14.11
CA GLY A 209 5.94 -16.16 14.01
C GLY A 209 5.89 -16.97 12.70
N ASP A 210 5.27 -18.17 12.76
CA ASP A 210 5.28 -19.12 11.65
C ASP A 210 4.21 -18.84 10.59
N THR A 211 3.09 -18.25 10.97
CA THR A 211 1.95 -17.96 10.09
C THR A 211 1.65 -16.46 10.02
N PRO A 212 1.00 -15.98 8.94
CA PRO A 212 0.55 -14.58 8.86
C PRO A 212 -0.33 -14.17 10.04
N ASP A 213 -1.29 -15.00 10.44
CA ASP A 213 -2.19 -14.71 11.57
C ASP A 213 -1.45 -14.74 12.91
N GLY A 214 -0.45 -15.61 13.08
CA GLY A 214 0.43 -15.64 14.25
C GLY A 214 1.24 -14.35 14.44
N ARG A 215 1.35 -13.50 13.41
CA ARG A 215 2.04 -12.20 13.45
C ARG A 215 1.14 -11.02 13.79
N GLU A 216 -0.16 -11.24 13.97
CA GLU A 216 -1.11 -10.15 14.21
C GLU A 216 -0.80 -9.37 15.48
N ALA A 217 -0.55 -10.05 16.60
CA ALA A 217 -0.20 -9.40 17.85
C ALA A 217 1.06 -8.53 17.74
N ALA A 218 2.09 -9.01 17.02
CA ALA A 218 3.31 -8.25 16.75
C ALA A 218 3.04 -7.05 15.82
N SER A 219 2.15 -7.21 14.84
CA SER A 219 1.71 -6.12 13.96
C SER A 219 1.03 -5.00 14.75
N VAL A 220 0.12 -5.34 15.67
CA VAL A 220 -0.58 -4.38 16.55
C VAL A 220 0.40 -3.70 17.51
N ALA A 221 1.33 -4.46 18.10
CA ALA A 221 2.37 -3.90 18.97
C ALA A 221 3.25 -2.89 18.22
N LEU A 222 3.61 -3.19 16.97
CA LEU A 222 4.35 -2.25 16.12
C LEU A 222 3.52 -1.00 15.81
N THR A 223 2.23 -1.15 15.48
CA THR A 223 1.34 0.01 15.28
C THR A 223 1.29 0.90 16.51
N LYS A 224 1.21 0.31 17.71
CA LYS A 224 1.26 1.06 18.97
C LYS A 224 2.57 1.83 19.13
N ARG A 225 3.71 1.22 18.79
CA ARG A 225 5.00 1.90 18.80
C ARG A 225 5.02 3.08 17.83
N LEU A 226 4.53 2.88 16.60
CA LEU A 226 4.53 3.88 15.55
C LEU A 226 3.50 5.00 15.77
N SER A 227 2.46 4.79 16.57
CA SER A 227 1.39 5.78 16.78
C SER A 227 1.85 7.10 17.40
N THR A 228 3.06 7.15 17.98
CA THR A 228 3.65 8.34 18.63
C THR A 228 4.76 8.99 17.81
N THR A 229 5.12 8.45 16.65
CA THR A 229 6.26 8.92 15.84
C THR A 229 5.91 9.96 14.78
N GLY A 230 4.62 10.32 14.65
CA GLY A 230 4.17 11.29 13.66
C GLY A 230 3.92 10.73 12.27
N ILE A 231 3.89 9.39 12.09
CA ILE A 231 3.46 8.78 10.82
C ILE A 231 2.00 9.15 10.49
N TRP A 232 1.67 9.20 9.21
CA TRP A 232 0.33 9.48 8.72
C TRP A 232 -0.62 8.30 8.89
N GLY A 233 -0.13 7.07 8.69
CA GLY A 233 -0.99 5.90 8.79
C GLY A 233 -0.26 4.58 8.71
N VAL A 234 -1.02 3.51 8.96
CA VAL A 234 -0.58 2.12 8.80
C VAL A 234 -1.48 1.40 7.81
N ARG A 235 -0.89 0.54 6.96
CA ARG A 235 -1.60 -0.34 6.03
C ARG A 235 -1.65 -1.75 6.60
N VAL A 236 -2.86 -2.27 6.86
CA VAL A 236 -3.10 -3.45 7.70
C VAL A 236 -4.12 -4.43 7.12
N HIS A 237 -4.01 -5.72 7.50
CA HIS A 237 -4.97 -6.75 7.11
C HIS A 237 -6.19 -6.79 8.03
N SER A 238 -6.04 -6.52 9.32
CA SER A 238 -7.12 -6.47 10.31
C SER A 238 -7.32 -5.03 10.77
N VAL A 239 -8.53 -4.48 10.68
CA VAL A 239 -8.79 -3.07 10.97
C VAL A 239 -8.94 -2.84 12.47
N LYS A 240 -9.89 -3.51 13.11
CA LYS A 240 -10.27 -3.20 14.49
C LYS A 240 -9.12 -3.18 15.50
N PRO A 241 -8.21 -4.19 15.59
CA PRO A 241 -7.13 -4.16 16.57
C PRO A 241 -6.17 -2.97 16.40
N HIS A 242 -5.96 -2.55 15.15
CA HIS A 242 -5.11 -1.40 14.85
C HIS A 242 -5.84 -0.08 15.09
N LYS A 243 -7.14 0.01 14.77
CA LYS A 243 -7.96 1.20 15.06
C LYS A 243 -8.04 1.48 16.55
N ASP A 244 -8.20 0.46 17.37
CA ASP A 244 -8.25 0.57 18.83
C ASP A 244 -6.95 1.18 19.44
N VAL A 245 -5.80 1.07 18.75
CA VAL A 245 -4.55 1.75 19.16
C VAL A 245 -4.68 3.28 19.10
N PHE A 246 -5.41 3.81 18.11
CA PHE A 246 -5.58 5.25 17.89
C PHE A 246 -6.83 5.83 18.57
N ALA A 247 -7.74 4.98 19.04
CA ALA A 247 -8.94 5.38 19.78
C ALA A 247 -8.59 5.73 21.24
N LYS A 248 -7.99 6.90 21.46
CA LYS A 248 -7.74 7.44 22.81
C LYS A 248 -8.45 8.77 23.00
#